data_921f49db157aa364e6cb45e24427accd
#
_entry.id   921f49db157aa364e6cb45e24427accd
#
_cell.length_a   1.000
_cell.length_b   1.000
_cell.length_c   1.000
_cell.angle_alpha   90.00
_cell.angle_beta   90.00
_cell.angle_gamma   90.00
#
_symmetry.space_group_name_H-M   'P 1'
#
loop_
_entity.id
_entity.type
_entity.pdbx_description
1 polymer ?
#
loop_
_entity_poly.entity_id
_entity_poly.type
_entity_poly.pdbx_seq_one_letter_code
_entity_poly.pdbx_strand_id
1 'polypeptide(L)'
;MINGSFWGQPNVGSGQYLHGLLRWLPQVAPQHRYLLLLPAGSGPGPALPPGVSAVTVRTPFDRVSPNVAKLFFEQVGLPSVARRLAHHLGPAVILVPYFAPPLRSVVPVVTTVGDIIPLLLPEYRGGLHVRAYMRLVRRAVSGSAHVLTFSSASRTDIIAKLGLPSRRVTSVLLAAGDQYSLGNPGADREAVAQRYGITGPFIYYVGGLDARKNVSVLLRAFALLRSRGVNAQLVIAGRALGHDRRLFPDIDALIADLELRSSVHRIDVSAEDGPLLYRASTVFAFPSRYEGFGLPPLEAMACGAPVVVSDASSLPEVVGAAALRVPPDDVLGWAAALGRVLADSRLRTDLRTQGLARAAHFSYRRVAEETVAVLESAVRL
;
A
#
# COMPACT_ATOMS: atom_id res chain seq x y z
N MET A 1 17.32 8.88 12.32
CA MET A 1 16.68 7.84 13.18
C MET A 1 15.32 7.50 12.59
N ILE A 2 14.91 6.24 12.61
CA ILE A 2 13.72 5.76 11.91
C ILE A 2 12.88 4.94 12.89
N ASN A 3 11.57 5.23 12.95
CA ASN A 3 10.64 4.43 13.75
C ASN A 3 10.44 3.05 13.10
N GLY A 4 10.79 1.99 13.82
CA GLY A 4 10.81 0.61 13.35
C GLY A 4 9.58 -0.23 13.72
N SER A 5 8.46 0.38 14.14
CA SER A 5 7.26 -0.35 14.59
C SER A 5 6.73 -1.40 13.60
N PHE A 6 6.96 -1.21 12.32
CA PHE A 6 6.53 -2.13 11.26
C PHE A 6 7.65 -3.03 10.70
N TRP A 7 8.84 -3.03 11.32
CA TRP A 7 9.96 -3.84 10.85
C TRP A 7 9.64 -5.35 10.86
N GLY A 8 8.95 -5.82 11.88
CA GLY A 8 8.50 -7.21 11.99
C GLY A 8 7.25 -7.57 11.16
N GLN A 9 6.77 -6.66 10.31
CA GLN A 9 5.52 -6.83 9.56
C GLN A 9 5.70 -6.57 8.05
N PRO A 10 6.53 -7.38 7.34
CA PRO A 10 6.89 -7.11 5.94
C PRO A 10 5.70 -7.20 4.96
N ASN A 11 4.59 -7.83 5.36
CA ASN A 11 3.43 -8.08 4.50
C ASN A 11 2.36 -6.97 4.57
N VAL A 12 2.54 -5.94 5.40
CA VAL A 12 1.64 -4.77 5.42
C VAL A 12 2.27 -3.60 4.70
N GLY A 13 1.47 -2.71 4.12
CA GLY A 13 1.97 -1.61 3.28
C GLY A 13 3.05 -0.74 3.96
N SER A 14 2.87 -0.38 5.26
CA SER A 14 3.89 0.38 6.01
C SER A 14 5.17 -0.41 6.23
N GLY A 15 5.07 -1.74 6.36
CA GLY A 15 6.23 -2.63 6.45
C GLY A 15 6.95 -2.73 5.11
N GLN A 16 6.25 -2.97 4.01
CA GLN A 16 6.83 -3.00 2.66
C GLN A 16 7.58 -1.70 2.35
N TYR A 17 6.96 -0.55 2.65
CA TYR A 17 7.60 0.75 2.49
C TYR A 17 8.88 0.87 3.32
N LEU A 18 8.83 0.52 4.62
CA LEU A 18 9.97 0.59 5.52
C LEU A 18 11.12 -0.30 5.05
N HIS A 19 10.83 -1.54 4.66
CA HIS A 19 11.83 -2.50 4.15
C HIS A 19 12.48 -2.02 2.85
N GLY A 20 11.67 -1.61 1.89
CA GLY A 20 12.15 -1.08 0.61
C GLY A 20 13.02 0.17 0.81
N LEU A 21 12.57 1.10 1.67
CA LEU A 21 13.30 2.33 1.95
C LEU A 21 14.65 2.05 2.64
N LEU A 22 14.67 1.24 3.71
CA LEU A 22 15.89 0.95 4.47
C LEU A 22 16.95 0.23 3.65
N ARG A 23 16.56 -0.58 2.68
CA ARG A 23 17.49 -1.25 1.77
C ARG A 23 18.30 -0.25 0.94
N TRP A 24 17.69 0.88 0.55
CA TRP A 24 18.29 1.85 -0.37
C TRP A 24 18.90 3.08 0.32
N LEU A 25 18.38 3.50 1.48
CA LEU A 25 18.90 4.68 2.17
C LEU A 25 20.43 4.67 2.37
N PRO A 26 21.07 3.59 2.88
CA PRO A 26 22.52 3.57 3.05
C PRO A 26 23.31 3.57 1.73
N GLN A 27 22.65 3.16 0.63
CA GLN A 27 23.28 3.11 -0.68
C GLN A 27 23.27 4.48 -1.38
N VAL A 28 22.15 5.23 -1.21
CA VAL A 28 22.00 6.55 -1.87
C VAL A 28 22.63 7.69 -1.07
N ALA A 29 22.75 7.52 0.25
CA ALA A 29 23.37 8.53 1.15
C ALA A 29 24.24 7.86 2.21
N PRO A 30 25.40 7.27 1.84
CA PRO A 30 26.26 6.52 2.75
C PRO A 30 26.95 7.40 3.81
N GLN A 31 26.93 8.71 3.66
CA GLN A 31 27.47 9.68 4.61
C GLN A 31 26.62 9.77 5.89
N HIS A 32 25.36 9.28 5.88
CA HIS A 32 24.47 9.33 7.03
C HIS A 32 24.49 8.02 7.84
N ARG A 33 24.19 8.13 9.13
CA ARG A 33 23.98 6.98 10.02
C ARG A 33 22.51 6.67 10.15
N TYR A 34 22.13 5.42 9.90
CA TYR A 34 20.74 4.96 9.94
C TYR A 34 20.50 4.12 11.18
N LEU A 35 19.69 4.63 12.10
CA LEU A 35 19.33 3.95 13.35
C LEU A 35 17.84 3.62 13.34
N LEU A 36 17.52 2.34 13.34
CA LEU A 36 16.16 1.84 13.44
C LEU A 36 15.78 1.69 14.92
N LEU A 37 14.81 2.47 15.38
CA LEU A 37 14.34 2.41 16.77
C LEU A 37 13.16 1.43 16.86
N LEU A 38 13.39 0.28 17.47
CA LEU A 38 12.43 -0.83 17.57
C LEU A 38 11.73 -0.81 18.93
N PRO A 39 10.38 -0.85 19.00
CA PRO A 39 9.70 -1.16 20.26
C PRO A 39 10.06 -2.57 20.74
N ALA A 40 10.19 -2.77 22.05
CA ALA A 40 10.65 -4.04 22.64
C ALA A 40 9.75 -5.25 22.33
N GLY A 41 8.46 -5.01 22.04
CA GLY A 41 7.50 -6.03 21.66
C GLY A 41 7.44 -6.33 20.14
N SER A 42 8.34 -5.73 19.35
CA SER A 42 8.44 -6.07 17.92
C SER A 42 8.91 -7.51 17.79
N GLY A 43 8.16 -8.33 17.08
CA GLY A 43 8.57 -9.69 16.75
C GLY A 43 9.92 -9.73 15.99
N PRO A 44 10.50 -10.91 15.79
CA PRO A 44 11.70 -11.05 14.98
C PRO A 44 11.43 -10.51 13.58
N GLY A 45 12.13 -9.45 13.22
CA GLY A 45 12.12 -8.91 11.85
C GLY A 45 13.19 -9.62 11.00
N PRO A 46 13.19 -9.38 9.69
CA PRO A 46 14.28 -9.85 8.83
C PRO A 46 15.62 -9.23 9.23
N ALA A 47 16.72 -9.76 8.68
CA ALA A 47 18.04 -9.21 8.88
C ALA A 47 18.10 -7.74 8.44
N LEU A 48 18.80 -6.91 9.21
CA LEU A 48 18.99 -5.51 8.88
C LEU A 48 19.85 -5.36 7.62
N PRO A 49 19.50 -4.43 6.73
CA PRO A 49 20.37 -4.12 5.60
C PRO A 49 21.74 -3.58 6.05
N PRO A 50 22.81 -3.79 5.26
CA PRO A 50 24.10 -3.17 5.53
C PRO A 50 23.99 -1.65 5.71
N GLY A 51 24.70 -1.09 6.69
CA GLY A 51 24.65 0.34 6.99
C GLY A 51 23.48 0.78 7.89
N VAL A 52 22.61 -0.13 8.31
CA VAL A 52 21.53 0.13 9.26
C VAL A 52 21.84 -0.56 10.60
N SER A 53 21.75 0.17 11.69
CA SER A 53 21.83 -0.37 13.05
C SER A 53 20.47 -0.28 13.75
N ALA A 54 20.19 -1.17 14.70
CA ALA A 54 18.95 -1.13 15.47
C ALA A 54 19.20 -0.80 16.95
N VAL A 55 18.27 -0.09 17.55
CA VAL A 55 18.21 0.19 18.99
C VAL A 55 16.84 -0.20 19.50
N THR A 56 16.78 -1.12 20.44
CA THR A 56 15.51 -1.51 21.09
C THR A 56 15.14 -0.49 22.16
N VAL A 57 13.93 0.03 22.07
CA VAL A 57 13.36 0.98 23.01
C VAL A 57 12.32 0.27 23.87
N ARG A 58 12.66 0.10 25.15
CA ARG A 58 11.76 -0.52 26.15
C ARG A 58 10.82 0.51 26.74
N THR A 59 9.60 0.07 27.07
CA THR A 59 8.60 0.87 27.76
C THR A 59 8.15 0.16 29.05
N PRO A 60 7.66 0.89 30.06
CA PRO A 60 7.13 0.27 31.28
C PRO A 60 5.91 -0.63 31.00
N PHE A 61 5.29 -0.51 29.84
CA PHE A 61 4.05 -1.15 29.47
C PHE A 61 4.20 -2.37 28.56
N ASP A 62 5.43 -2.74 28.18
CA ASP A 62 5.71 -3.81 27.20
C ASP A 62 5.07 -5.16 27.59
N ARG A 63 4.92 -5.42 28.90
CA ARG A 63 4.30 -6.65 29.43
C ARG A 63 2.84 -6.47 29.88
N VAL A 64 2.31 -5.27 29.81
CA VAL A 64 0.99 -4.94 30.36
C VAL A 64 -0.07 -4.81 29.25
N SER A 65 0.21 -4.02 28.22
CA SER A 65 -0.72 -3.76 27.13
C SER A 65 0.01 -3.34 25.86
N PRO A 66 -0.10 -4.09 24.77
CA PRO A 66 0.53 -3.74 23.48
C PRO A 66 0.13 -2.35 22.97
N ASN A 67 -1.15 -1.96 23.15
CA ASN A 67 -1.63 -0.65 22.67
C ASN A 67 -1.06 0.51 23.51
N VAL A 68 -0.98 0.34 24.84
CA VAL A 68 -0.39 1.36 25.73
C VAL A 68 1.12 1.43 25.50
N ALA A 69 1.79 0.28 25.36
CA ALA A 69 3.22 0.23 25.04
C ALA A 69 3.54 0.94 23.72
N LYS A 70 2.72 0.70 22.68
CA LYS A 70 2.84 1.39 21.39
C LYS A 70 2.68 2.91 21.54
N LEU A 71 1.62 3.36 22.21
CA LEU A 71 1.39 4.78 22.42
C LEU A 71 2.53 5.43 23.22
N PHE A 72 3.01 4.76 24.28
CA PHE A 72 4.14 5.24 25.07
C PHE A 72 5.44 5.28 24.25
N PHE A 73 5.71 4.27 23.45
CA PHE A 73 6.84 4.25 22.52
C PHE A 73 6.77 5.45 21.55
N GLU A 74 5.64 5.65 20.90
CA GLU A 74 5.46 6.74 19.93
C GLU A 74 5.60 8.13 20.57
N GLN A 75 5.03 8.34 21.76
CA GLN A 75 4.90 9.67 22.36
C GLN A 75 6.04 10.02 23.31
N VAL A 76 6.70 9.03 23.93
CA VAL A 76 7.73 9.25 24.96
C VAL A 76 9.04 8.54 24.63
N GLY A 77 8.99 7.26 24.33
CA GLY A 77 10.19 6.43 24.11
C GLY A 77 11.01 6.91 22.92
N LEU A 78 10.38 6.98 21.76
CA LEU A 78 11.00 7.44 20.52
C LEU A 78 11.63 8.84 20.63
N PRO A 79 10.92 9.90 21.04
CA PRO A 79 11.50 11.23 21.13
C PRO A 79 12.57 11.35 22.23
N SER A 80 12.46 10.61 23.36
CA SER A 80 13.44 10.62 24.42
C SER A 80 14.77 9.97 24.03
N VAL A 81 14.70 8.81 23.35
CA VAL A 81 15.90 8.14 22.82
C VAL A 81 16.53 8.99 21.73
N ALA A 82 15.71 9.54 20.83
CA ALA A 82 16.19 10.40 19.75
C ALA A 82 16.91 11.65 20.28
N ARG A 83 16.39 12.29 21.32
CA ARG A 83 17.05 13.44 21.98
C ARG A 83 18.44 13.07 22.52
N ARG A 84 18.53 11.93 23.24
CA ARG A 84 19.83 11.46 23.79
C ARG A 84 20.83 11.16 22.68
N LEU A 85 20.39 10.44 21.64
CA LEU A 85 21.28 10.10 20.52
C LEU A 85 21.72 11.34 19.75
N ALA A 86 20.84 12.31 19.52
CA ALA A 86 21.19 13.57 18.85
C ALA A 86 22.23 14.37 19.63
N HIS A 87 22.17 14.37 20.97
CA HIS A 87 23.16 15.04 21.81
C HIS A 87 24.57 14.46 21.62
N HIS A 88 24.69 13.16 21.40
CA HIS A 88 25.99 12.47 21.23
C HIS A 88 26.46 12.36 19.78
N LEU A 89 25.52 12.28 18.83
CA LEU A 89 25.84 11.98 17.42
C LEU A 89 25.79 13.23 16.52
N GLY A 90 25.33 14.36 17.03
CA GLY A 90 25.16 15.60 16.26
C GLY A 90 23.78 15.74 15.61
N PRO A 91 23.66 16.63 14.60
CA PRO A 91 22.37 16.95 13.96
C PRO A 91 21.64 15.70 13.49
N ALA A 92 20.34 15.62 13.79
CA ALA A 92 19.57 14.42 13.56
C ALA A 92 18.11 14.75 13.18
N VAL A 93 17.44 13.78 12.54
CA VAL A 93 16.02 13.82 12.19
C VAL A 93 15.38 12.48 12.51
N ILE A 94 14.11 12.50 12.89
CA ILE A 94 13.29 11.31 13.08
C ILE A 94 12.41 11.12 11.84
N LEU A 95 12.51 9.95 11.18
CA LEU A 95 11.52 9.52 10.20
C LEU A 95 10.51 8.60 10.87
N VAL A 96 9.23 8.96 10.79
CA VAL A 96 8.11 8.10 11.19
C VAL A 96 7.40 7.63 9.92
N PRO A 97 7.61 6.36 9.50
CA PRO A 97 7.15 5.86 8.20
C PRO A 97 5.65 5.50 8.17
N TYR A 98 4.85 6.08 9.06
CA TYR A 98 3.41 5.90 9.14
C TYR A 98 2.74 7.07 9.89
N PHE A 99 1.39 7.09 9.88
CA PHE A 99 0.58 8.22 10.37
C PHE A 99 0.45 8.25 11.89
N ALA A 100 1.57 8.28 12.65
CA ALA A 100 1.58 8.42 14.11
C ALA A 100 2.89 9.02 14.65
N PRO A 101 3.21 10.30 14.37
CA PRO A 101 4.38 10.96 14.94
C PRO A 101 4.16 11.31 16.43
N PRO A 102 5.23 11.60 17.18
CA PRO A 102 5.13 12.16 18.53
C PRO A 102 4.53 13.57 18.50
N LEU A 103 3.73 13.91 19.52
CA LEU A 103 3.17 15.25 19.70
C LEU A 103 4.24 16.32 19.90
N ARG A 104 5.35 15.95 20.55
CA ARG A 104 6.48 16.83 20.87
C ARG A 104 7.79 16.11 20.65
N SER A 105 8.70 16.74 19.98
CA SER A 105 10.08 16.28 19.82
C SER A 105 11.00 17.51 19.71
N VAL A 106 12.16 17.45 20.36
CA VAL A 106 13.24 18.43 20.17
C VAL A 106 14.06 18.14 18.91
N VAL A 107 13.98 16.92 18.41
CA VAL A 107 14.57 16.51 17.14
C VAL A 107 13.51 16.68 16.06
N PRO A 108 13.81 17.31 14.91
CA PRO A 108 12.86 17.44 13.81
C PRO A 108 12.27 16.09 13.41
N VAL A 109 10.96 16.07 13.12
CA VAL A 109 10.23 14.87 12.74
C VAL A 109 9.74 15.00 11.30
N VAL A 110 10.08 14.04 10.47
CA VAL A 110 9.46 13.83 9.14
C VAL A 110 8.50 12.66 9.26
N THR A 111 7.25 12.88 8.88
CA THR A 111 6.19 11.88 9.03
C THR A 111 5.69 11.43 7.66
N THR A 112 5.60 10.13 7.43
CA THR A 112 4.93 9.60 6.24
C THR A 112 3.45 9.38 6.53
N VAL A 113 2.61 9.97 5.70
CA VAL A 113 1.14 9.85 5.73
C VAL A 113 0.72 9.28 4.38
N GLY A 114 0.52 7.97 4.30
CA GLY A 114 0.17 7.31 3.04
C GLY A 114 -1.19 7.76 2.50
N ASP A 115 -2.14 7.86 3.41
CA ASP A 115 -3.49 8.40 3.16
C ASP A 115 -4.12 8.92 4.46
N ILE A 116 -5.30 9.51 4.31
CA ILE A 116 -6.11 9.99 5.44
C ILE A 116 -7.55 9.46 5.33
N ILE A 117 -7.70 8.21 4.87
CA ILE A 117 -9.00 7.54 4.68
C ILE A 117 -9.95 7.73 5.88
N PRO A 118 -9.52 7.56 7.15
CA PRO A 118 -10.41 7.76 8.29
C PRO A 118 -10.92 9.21 8.45
N LEU A 119 -10.28 10.19 7.81
CA LEU A 119 -10.71 11.58 7.81
C LEU A 119 -11.55 11.96 6.59
N LEU A 120 -11.44 11.20 5.50
CA LEU A 120 -12.16 11.42 4.25
C LEU A 120 -13.48 10.67 4.22
N LEU A 121 -13.46 9.40 4.58
CA LEU A 121 -14.60 8.50 4.48
C LEU A 121 -15.25 8.31 5.87
N PRO A 122 -16.49 8.81 6.06
CA PRO A 122 -17.16 8.78 7.36
C PRO A 122 -17.30 7.38 7.97
N GLU A 123 -17.51 6.36 7.13
CA GLU A 123 -17.63 4.96 7.53
C GLU A 123 -16.35 4.39 8.15
N TYR A 124 -15.18 4.96 7.84
CA TYR A 124 -13.88 4.54 8.37
C TYR A 124 -13.44 5.30 9.64
N ARG A 125 -14.25 6.22 10.15
CA ARG A 125 -13.91 7.05 11.32
C ARG A 125 -13.78 6.27 12.63
N GLY A 126 -14.32 5.06 12.69
CA GLY A 126 -14.30 4.21 13.87
C GLY A 126 -15.06 4.76 15.08
N GLY A 127 -14.96 4.08 16.22
CA GLY A 127 -15.57 4.47 17.49
C GLY A 127 -14.88 5.66 18.16
N LEU A 128 -15.39 6.07 19.34
CA LEU A 128 -14.92 7.25 20.08
C LEU A 128 -13.41 7.22 20.37
N HIS A 129 -12.86 6.07 20.74
CA HIS A 129 -11.44 5.91 21.03
C HIS A 129 -10.57 6.15 19.78
N VAL A 130 -11.00 5.60 18.63
CA VAL A 130 -10.32 5.82 17.34
C VAL A 130 -10.37 7.30 16.95
N ARG A 131 -11.51 7.96 17.15
CA ARG A 131 -11.66 9.40 16.87
C ARG A 131 -10.79 10.26 17.78
N ALA A 132 -10.66 9.91 19.06
CA ALA A 132 -9.77 10.60 20.00
C ALA A 132 -8.30 10.43 19.59
N TYR A 133 -7.90 9.19 19.26
CA TYR A 133 -6.56 8.91 18.73
C TYR A 133 -6.29 9.67 17.43
N MET A 134 -7.22 9.70 16.49
CA MET A 134 -7.06 10.44 15.23
C MET A 134 -6.95 11.96 15.42
N ARG A 135 -7.61 12.53 16.44
CA ARG A 135 -7.41 13.96 16.81
C ARG A 135 -5.99 14.21 17.32
N LEU A 136 -5.47 13.30 18.16
CA LEU A 136 -4.09 13.35 18.66
C LEU A 136 -3.10 13.28 17.49
N VAL A 137 -3.25 12.29 16.62
CA VAL A 137 -2.38 12.08 15.44
C VAL A 137 -2.42 13.28 14.50
N ARG A 138 -3.61 13.82 14.21
CA ARG A 138 -3.77 15.03 13.39
C ARG A 138 -2.96 16.21 13.98
N ARG A 139 -3.05 16.44 15.30
CA ARG A 139 -2.30 17.49 15.99
C ARG A 139 -0.79 17.21 15.93
N ALA A 140 -0.38 15.95 16.10
CA ALA A 140 1.02 15.55 16.04
C ALA A 140 1.62 15.78 14.65
N VAL A 141 0.90 15.42 13.59
CA VAL A 141 1.34 15.64 12.20
C VAL A 141 1.47 17.13 11.88
N SER A 142 0.58 17.97 12.41
CA SER A 142 0.71 19.43 12.25
C SER A 142 2.00 19.98 12.89
N GLY A 143 2.55 19.29 13.89
CA GLY A 143 3.83 19.59 14.53
C GLY A 143 5.06 19.02 13.83
N SER A 144 4.92 18.12 12.85
CA SER A 144 6.05 17.57 12.11
C SER A 144 6.76 18.64 11.27
N ALA A 145 8.08 18.57 11.17
CA ALA A 145 8.87 19.47 10.32
C ALA A 145 8.47 19.33 8.85
N HIS A 146 8.21 18.08 8.40
CA HIS A 146 7.76 17.80 7.04
C HIS A 146 6.86 16.56 7.00
N VAL A 147 6.02 16.47 5.98
CA VAL A 147 5.14 15.33 5.73
C VAL A 147 5.46 14.74 4.36
N LEU A 148 5.72 13.44 4.33
CA LEU A 148 5.81 12.65 3.12
C LEU A 148 4.48 11.95 2.85
N THR A 149 4.10 11.81 1.60
CA THR A 149 2.95 11.01 1.17
C THR A 149 3.27 10.31 -0.13
N PHE A 150 2.36 9.45 -0.63
CA PHE A 150 2.70 8.55 -1.71
C PHE A 150 2.11 8.93 -3.08
N SER A 151 1.28 10.00 -3.13
CA SER A 151 0.69 10.46 -4.39
C SER A 151 0.33 11.93 -4.34
N SER A 152 0.17 12.55 -5.50
CA SER A 152 -0.34 13.92 -5.62
C SER A 152 -1.78 14.04 -5.13
N ALA A 153 -2.59 12.99 -5.32
CA ALA A 153 -3.95 12.93 -4.80
C ALA A 153 -3.95 12.98 -3.25
N SER A 154 -3.20 12.10 -2.59
CA SER A 154 -3.05 12.10 -1.12
C SER A 154 -2.44 13.41 -0.61
N ARG A 155 -1.48 14.01 -1.35
CA ARG A 155 -0.91 15.32 -1.01
C ARG A 155 -1.99 16.40 -0.96
N THR A 156 -2.83 16.46 -1.97
CA THR A 156 -3.93 17.42 -2.04
C THR A 156 -4.90 17.25 -0.87
N ASP A 157 -5.30 16.03 -0.57
CA ASP A 157 -6.20 15.72 0.54
C ASP A 157 -5.58 16.08 1.91
N ILE A 158 -4.31 15.74 2.12
CA ILE A 158 -3.57 16.04 3.36
C ILE A 158 -3.49 17.56 3.57
N ILE A 159 -3.12 18.33 2.55
CA ILE A 159 -3.07 19.80 2.62
C ILE A 159 -4.44 20.36 2.98
N ALA A 160 -5.48 19.94 2.28
CA ALA A 160 -6.84 20.45 2.48
C ALA A 160 -7.42 20.07 3.85
N LYS A 161 -7.27 18.81 4.29
CA LYS A 161 -7.92 18.30 5.51
C LYS A 161 -7.14 18.58 6.79
N LEU A 162 -5.80 18.63 6.70
CA LEU A 162 -4.97 18.92 7.88
C LEU A 162 -4.59 20.39 7.98
N GLY A 163 -4.84 21.20 6.95
CA GLY A 163 -4.49 22.62 6.91
C GLY A 163 -2.99 22.88 6.88
N LEU A 164 -2.22 21.98 6.26
CA LEU A 164 -0.77 22.10 6.20
C LEU A 164 -0.34 23.00 5.04
N PRO A 165 0.70 23.83 5.21
CA PRO A 165 1.29 24.55 4.09
C PRO A 165 1.82 23.60 3.02
N SER A 166 1.55 23.89 1.74
CA SER A 166 1.95 23.04 0.62
C SER A 166 3.46 22.72 0.57
N ARG A 167 4.31 23.67 1.01
CA ARG A 167 5.76 23.51 1.12
C ARG A 167 6.20 22.45 2.15
N ARG A 168 5.33 22.08 3.09
CA ARG A 168 5.60 21.06 4.12
C ARG A 168 5.10 19.68 3.77
N VAL A 169 4.54 19.47 2.56
CA VAL A 169 4.02 18.18 2.14
C VAL A 169 4.62 17.83 0.78
N THR A 170 5.36 16.73 0.72
CA THR A 170 5.97 16.21 -0.51
C THR A 170 5.41 14.83 -0.83
N SER A 171 5.01 14.62 -2.07
CA SER A 171 4.66 13.28 -2.58
C SER A 171 5.91 12.57 -3.08
N VAL A 172 6.16 11.37 -2.58
CA VAL A 172 7.23 10.45 -2.99
C VAL A 172 6.56 9.17 -3.46
N LEU A 173 6.58 8.91 -4.76
CA LEU A 173 5.87 7.78 -5.35
C LEU A 173 6.54 6.46 -4.94
N LEU A 174 5.76 5.48 -4.49
CA LEU A 174 6.25 4.17 -4.10
C LEU A 174 6.72 3.35 -5.30
N ALA A 175 7.35 2.21 -5.03
CA ALA A 175 7.76 1.21 -6.01
C ALA A 175 7.18 -0.16 -5.67
N ALA A 176 7.05 -1.02 -6.67
CA ALA A 176 6.81 -2.44 -6.43
C ALA A 176 8.06 -3.10 -5.83
N GLY A 177 7.86 -4.14 -5.02
CA GLY A 177 8.98 -4.94 -4.52
C GLY A 177 9.67 -5.71 -5.64
N ASP A 178 10.96 -6.02 -5.48
CA ASP A 178 11.79 -6.68 -6.52
C ASP A 178 11.26 -8.06 -6.95
N GLN A 179 10.47 -8.71 -6.10
CA GLN A 179 9.81 -10.00 -6.42
C GLN A 179 8.76 -9.86 -7.53
N TYR A 180 8.19 -8.65 -7.70
CA TYR A 180 7.24 -8.38 -8.78
C TYR A 180 7.99 -8.06 -10.07
N SER A 181 8.18 -9.08 -10.89
CA SER A 181 8.94 -9.01 -12.13
C SER A 181 8.39 -9.99 -13.15
N LEU A 182 8.87 -9.87 -14.37
CA LEU A 182 8.56 -10.85 -15.42
C LEU A 182 9.00 -12.26 -15.01
N GLY A 183 8.23 -13.25 -15.43
CA GLY A 183 8.50 -14.67 -15.27
C GLY A 183 8.24 -15.44 -16.57
N ASN A 184 8.03 -16.74 -16.44
CA ASN A 184 7.62 -17.58 -17.54
C ASN A 184 6.10 -17.81 -17.51
N PRO A 185 5.30 -17.14 -18.37
CA PRO A 185 3.85 -17.22 -18.32
C PRO A 185 3.27 -18.64 -18.51
N GLY A 186 3.97 -19.53 -19.21
CA GLY A 186 3.56 -20.92 -19.37
C GLY A 186 3.67 -21.68 -18.05
N ALA A 187 4.87 -21.68 -17.45
CA ALA A 187 5.12 -22.30 -16.17
C ALA A 187 4.27 -21.67 -15.03
N ASP A 188 4.05 -20.35 -15.09
CA ASP A 188 3.22 -19.66 -14.11
C ASP A 188 1.75 -20.12 -14.17
N ARG A 189 1.18 -20.33 -15.37
CA ARG A 189 -0.18 -20.87 -15.53
C ARG A 189 -0.31 -22.31 -15.05
N GLU A 190 0.66 -23.16 -15.36
CA GLU A 190 0.70 -24.54 -14.87
C GLU A 190 0.74 -24.58 -13.34
N ALA A 191 1.58 -23.76 -12.72
CA ALA A 191 1.67 -23.67 -11.26
C ALA A 191 0.37 -23.15 -10.63
N VAL A 192 -0.30 -22.18 -11.25
CA VAL A 192 -1.61 -21.68 -10.78
C VAL A 192 -2.68 -22.77 -10.92
N ALA A 193 -2.69 -23.52 -12.02
CA ALA A 193 -3.62 -24.64 -12.20
C ALA A 193 -3.40 -25.72 -11.14
N GLN A 194 -2.15 -26.09 -10.87
CA GLN A 194 -1.81 -27.13 -9.89
C GLN A 194 -2.12 -26.70 -8.45
N ARG A 195 -1.81 -25.46 -8.07
CA ARG A 195 -1.94 -24.98 -6.67
C ARG A 195 -3.34 -24.52 -6.33
N TYR A 196 -4.04 -23.90 -7.26
CA TYR A 196 -5.32 -23.22 -7.03
C TYR A 196 -6.49 -23.79 -7.83
N GLY A 197 -6.26 -24.78 -8.71
CA GLY A 197 -7.30 -25.37 -9.57
C GLY A 197 -7.84 -24.41 -10.64
N ILE A 198 -7.14 -23.30 -10.93
CA ILE A 198 -7.58 -22.29 -11.88
C ILE A 198 -7.02 -22.61 -13.25
N THR A 199 -7.91 -22.92 -14.20
CA THR A 199 -7.55 -23.28 -15.58
C THR A 199 -8.18 -22.30 -16.58
N GLY A 200 -7.45 -21.97 -17.64
CA GLY A 200 -7.95 -21.05 -18.67
C GLY A 200 -7.85 -19.56 -18.31
N PRO A 201 -8.54 -18.68 -19.07
CA PRO A 201 -8.47 -17.25 -18.86
C PRO A 201 -9.12 -16.81 -17.54
N PHE A 202 -8.47 -15.92 -16.79
CA PHE A 202 -9.06 -15.38 -15.58
C PHE A 202 -8.77 -13.90 -15.37
N ILE A 203 -9.73 -13.24 -14.72
CA ILE A 203 -9.62 -11.89 -14.16
C ILE A 203 -9.08 -12.07 -12.74
N TYR A 204 -8.04 -11.33 -12.37
CA TYR A 204 -7.46 -11.38 -11.04
C TYR A 204 -7.73 -10.10 -10.25
N TYR A 205 -8.09 -10.25 -9.00
CA TYR A 205 -8.19 -9.20 -8.00
C TYR A 205 -7.43 -9.61 -6.74
N VAL A 206 -6.64 -8.71 -6.16
CA VAL A 206 -6.04 -8.88 -4.84
C VAL A 206 -6.18 -7.61 -3.99
N GLY A 207 -6.57 -7.80 -2.73
CA GLY A 207 -6.73 -6.69 -1.78
C GLY A 207 -7.73 -6.98 -0.68
N GLY A 208 -7.94 -5.99 0.19
CA GLY A 208 -9.01 -6.06 1.19
C GLY A 208 -10.39 -6.18 0.54
N LEU A 209 -11.38 -6.63 1.32
CA LEU A 209 -12.77 -6.74 0.86
C LEU A 209 -13.65 -5.67 1.51
N ASP A 210 -13.06 -4.56 1.91
CA ASP A 210 -13.80 -3.42 2.42
C ASP A 210 -14.51 -2.64 1.29
N ALA A 211 -15.57 -1.92 1.65
CA ALA A 211 -16.47 -1.22 0.72
C ALA A 211 -15.72 -0.26 -0.24
N ARG A 212 -14.61 0.32 0.21
CA ARG A 212 -13.74 1.19 -0.57
C ARG A 212 -13.08 0.44 -1.74
N LYS A 213 -12.74 -0.83 -1.55
CA LYS A 213 -12.13 -1.68 -2.58
C LYS A 213 -13.10 -2.09 -3.69
N ASN A 214 -14.41 -1.93 -3.44
CA ASN A 214 -15.48 -2.00 -4.43
C ASN A 214 -15.54 -3.31 -5.25
N VAL A 215 -15.23 -4.44 -4.61
CA VAL A 215 -15.31 -5.76 -5.26
C VAL A 215 -16.71 -6.07 -5.78
N SER A 216 -17.74 -5.48 -5.16
CA SER A 216 -19.13 -5.63 -5.59
C SER A 216 -19.38 -5.16 -7.03
N VAL A 217 -18.72 -4.07 -7.49
CA VAL A 217 -18.85 -3.62 -8.88
C VAL A 217 -18.21 -4.62 -9.84
N LEU A 218 -17.07 -5.19 -9.46
CA LEU A 218 -16.37 -6.20 -10.25
C LEU A 218 -17.22 -7.47 -10.41
N LEU A 219 -17.87 -7.94 -9.34
CA LEU A 219 -18.78 -9.10 -9.39
C LEU A 219 -19.96 -8.85 -10.31
N ARG A 220 -20.60 -7.66 -10.23
CA ARG A 220 -21.71 -7.29 -11.12
C ARG A 220 -21.29 -7.18 -12.58
N ALA A 221 -20.13 -6.59 -12.85
CA ALA A 221 -19.55 -6.52 -14.18
C ALA A 221 -19.20 -7.92 -14.73
N PHE A 222 -18.69 -8.79 -13.88
CA PHE A 222 -18.39 -10.16 -14.25
C PHE A 222 -19.66 -10.97 -14.54
N ALA A 223 -20.74 -10.79 -13.79
CA ALA A 223 -22.05 -11.38 -14.08
C ALA A 223 -22.55 -10.99 -15.48
N LEU A 224 -22.41 -9.72 -15.88
CA LEU A 224 -22.74 -9.26 -17.23
C LEU A 224 -21.88 -9.92 -18.31
N LEU A 225 -20.61 -10.16 -18.06
CA LEU A 225 -19.73 -10.90 -18.99
C LEU A 225 -20.19 -12.35 -19.15
N ARG A 226 -20.53 -13.01 -18.03
CA ARG A 226 -21.03 -14.39 -18.03
C ARG A 226 -22.36 -14.51 -18.79
N SER A 227 -23.30 -13.59 -18.60
CA SER A 227 -24.59 -13.58 -19.34
C SER A 227 -24.43 -13.38 -20.84
N ARG A 228 -23.30 -12.79 -21.28
CA ARG A 228 -22.92 -12.63 -22.69
C ARG A 228 -22.08 -13.80 -23.24
N GLY A 229 -21.96 -14.89 -22.50
CA GLY A 229 -21.23 -16.09 -22.91
C GLY A 229 -19.70 -16.02 -22.83
N VAL A 230 -19.15 -15.00 -22.16
CA VAL A 230 -17.68 -14.89 -21.97
C VAL A 230 -17.20 -16.02 -21.04
N ASN A 231 -16.36 -16.91 -21.58
CA ASN A 231 -15.80 -18.03 -20.84
C ASN A 231 -14.48 -17.61 -20.14
N ALA A 232 -14.61 -17.03 -18.95
CA ALA A 232 -13.50 -16.65 -18.10
C ALA A 232 -13.86 -16.95 -16.64
N GLN A 233 -12.85 -16.96 -15.76
CA GLN A 233 -12.98 -17.08 -14.31
C GLN A 233 -12.66 -15.75 -13.65
N LEU A 234 -13.20 -15.52 -12.45
CA LEU A 234 -12.81 -14.40 -11.60
C LEU A 234 -12.14 -14.95 -10.34
N VAL A 235 -10.90 -14.54 -10.10
CA VAL A 235 -10.10 -14.94 -8.95
C VAL A 235 -9.97 -13.78 -8.00
N ILE A 236 -10.47 -13.95 -6.78
CA ILE A 236 -10.45 -12.93 -5.73
C ILE A 236 -9.56 -13.41 -4.59
N ALA A 237 -8.40 -12.77 -4.42
CA ALA A 237 -7.49 -12.98 -3.32
C ALA A 237 -7.67 -11.87 -2.27
N GLY A 238 -8.12 -12.24 -1.08
CA GLY A 238 -8.30 -11.28 0.00
C GLY A 238 -9.35 -11.68 1.02
N ARG A 239 -9.25 -11.03 2.18
CA ARG A 239 -10.12 -11.30 3.33
C ARG A 239 -10.80 -10.03 3.82
N ALA A 240 -11.99 -10.17 4.37
CA ALA A 240 -12.62 -9.14 5.18
C ALA A 240 -11.89 -9.06 6.54
N LEU A 241 -11.48 -7.86 6.93
CA LEU A 241 -10.75 -7.63 8.17
C LEU A 241 -11.68 -7.24 9.35
N GLY A 242 -12.99 -7.39 9.18
CA GLY A 242 -13.98 -7.04 10.21
C GLY A 242 -15.37 -7.60 9.90
N HIS A 243 -16.30 -7.37 10.83
CA HIS A 243 -17.67 -7.90 10.76
C HIS A 243 -18.74 -6.82 10.47
N ASP A 244 -18.38 -5.53 10.44
CA ASP A 244 -19.34 -4.47 10.08
C ASP A 244 -19.67 -4.55 8.60
N ARG A 245 -20.88 -4.98 8.26
CA ARG A 245 -21.34 -5.17 6.87
C ARG A 245 -21.36 -3.88 6.03
N ARG A 246 -21.35 -2.71 6.67
CA ARG A 246 -21.23 -1.43 5.97
C ARG A 246 -19.81 -1.22 5.45
N LEU A 247 -18.82 -1.68 6.20
CA LEU A 247 -17.40 -1.62 5.82
C LEU A 247 -16.97 -2.85 5.03
N PHE A 248 -17.51 -4.01 5.34
CA PHE A 248 -17.17 -5.29 4.72
C PHE A 248 -18.45 -5.94 4.17
N PRO A 249 -18.84 -5.58 2.91
CA PRO A 249 -19.98 -6.21 2.25
C PRO A 249 -19.82 -7.73 2.19
N ASP A 250 -20.95 -8.44 2.28
CA ASP A 250 -20.97 -9.89 2.16
C ASP A 250 -20.76 -10.30 0.69
N ILE A 251 -19.50 -10.51 0.33
CA ILE A 251 -19.10 -10.86 -1.04
C ILE A 251 -19.58 -12.27 -1.41
N ASP A 252 -19.62 -13.19 -0.44
CA ASP A 252 -20.04 -14.56 -0.70
C ASP A 252 -21.56 -14.66 -0.93
N ALA A 253 -22.35 -13.87 -0.21
CA ALA A 253 -23.78 -13.72 -0.50
C ALA A 253 -23.99 -13.11 -1.90
N LEU A 254 -23.25 -12.06 -2.26
CA LEU A 254 -23.37 -11.45 -3.58
C LEU A 254 -22.97 -12.41 -4.73
N ILE A 255 -21.95 -13.25 -4.53
CA ILE A 255 -21.56 -14.30 -5.49
C ILE A 255 -22.71 -15.30 -5.68
N ALA A 256 -23.40 -15.67 -4.59
CA ALA A 256 -24.56 -16.56 -4.66
C ALA A 256 -25.74 -15.94 -5.39
N ASP A 257 -26.10 -14.69 -5.02
CA ASP A 257 -27.22 -13.95 -5.60
C ASP A 257 -27.04 -13.69 -7.11
N LEU A 258 -25.80 -13.55 -7.57
CA LEU A 258 -25.44 -13.39 -8.98
C LEU A 258 -25.21 -14.73 -9.71
N GLU A 259 -25.43 -15.87 -9.06
CA GLU A 259 -25.25 -17.23 -9.62
C GLU A 259 -23.82 -17.48 -10.14
N LEU A 260 -22.80 -16.92 -9.48
CA LEU A 260 -21.39 -16.96 -9.93
C LEU A 260 -20.52 -18.03 -9.23
N ARG A 261 -21.10 -18.88 -8.39
CA ARG A 261 -20.33 -19.85 -7.57
C ARG A 261 -19.40 -20.77 -8.37
N SER A 262 -19.79 -21.13 -9.60
CA SER A 262 -19.00 -22.01 -10.47
C SER A 262 -17.85 -21.32 -11.22
N SER A 263 -17.82 -19.97 -11.20
CA SER A 263 -16.88 -19.18 -12.00
C SER A 263 -16.09 -18.14 -11.20
N VAL A 264 -16.37 -18.02 -9.89
CA VAL A 264 -15.61 -17.16 -8.97
C VAL A 264 -14.85 -18.02 -7.98
N HIS A 265 -13.53 -17.82 -7.92
CA HIS A 265 -12.63 -18.49 -6.99
C HIS A 265 -12.18 -17.54 -5.91
N ARG A 266 -12.54 -17.83 -4.66
CA ARG A 266 -12.01 -17.15 -3.47
C ARG A 266 -10.79 -17.92 -2.99
N ILE A 267 -9.62 -17.27 -2.99
CA ILE A 267 -8.35 -17.93 -2.64
C ILE A 267 -7.56 -17.11 -1.60
N ASP A 268 -6.78 -17.84 -0.81
CA ASP A 268 -5.73 -17.27 0.01
C ASP A 268 -4.39 -17.42 -0.72
N VAL A 269 -3.66 -16.33 -0.85
CA VAL A 269 -2.40 -16.28 -1.60
C VAL A 269 -1.26 -15.99 -0.64
N SER A 270 -0.22 -16.82 -0.69
CA SER A 270 1.03 -16.53 0.01
C SER A 270 1.75 -15.34 -0.62
N ALA A 271 2.62 -14.69 0.16
CA ALA A 271 3.43 -13.59 -0.38
C ALA A 271 4.32 -14.04 -1.56
N GLU A 272 4.73 -15.29 -1.56
CA GLU A 272 5.57 -15.92 -2.60
C GLU A 272 4.80 -16.15 -3.90
N ASP A 273 3.50 -16.49 -3.80
CA ASP A 273 2.63 -16.75 -4.95
C ASP A 273 1.98 -15.47 -5.53
N GLY A 274 2.10 -14.34 -4.84
CA GLY A 274 1.56 -13.07 -5.32
C GLY A 274 1.99 -12.74 -6.76
N PRO A 275 3.29 -12.71 -7.07
CA PRO A 275 3.78 -12.46 -8.43
C PRO A 275 3.29 -13.48 -9.47
N LEU A 276 3.15 -14.73 -9.06
CA LEU A 276 2.69 -15.83 -9.91
C LEU A 276 1.29 -15.57 -10.46
N LEU A 277 0.36 -15.16 -9.60
CA LEU A 277 -1.03 -14.90 -9.99
C LEU A 277 -1.16 -13.67 -10.89
N TYR A 278 -0.38 -12.63 -10.66
CA TYR A 278 -0.33 -11.50 -11.59
C TYR A 278 0.13 -11.95 -12.98
N ARG A 279 1.26 -12.69 -13.08
CA ARG A 279 1.82 -13.15 -14.37
C ARG A 279 0.92 -14.09 -15.13
N ALA A 280 0.22 -14.99 -14.42
CA ALA A 280 -0.70 -15.96 -15.01
C ALA A 280 -2.04 -15.35 -15.44
N SER A 281 -2.45 -14.21 -14.83
CA SER A 281 -3.75 -13.60 -15.10
C SER A 281 -3.87 -13.08 -16.54
N THR A 282 -5.07 -13.17 -17.10
CA THR A 282 -5.39 -12.54 -18.39
C THR A 282 -5.55 -11.04 -18.25
N VAL A 283 -6.10 -10.60 -17.13
CA VAL A 283 -6.25 -9.19 -16.77
C VAL A 283 -6.30 -9.04 -15.26
N PHE A 284 -5.63 -8.03 -14.73
CA PHE A 284 -5.75 -7.60 -13.35
C PHE A 284 -6.80 -6.49 -13.25
N ALA A 285 -7.74 -6.61 -12.31
CA ALA A 285 -8.84 -5.65 -12.11
C ALA A 285 -8.75 -5.03 -10.71
N PHE A 286 -8.78 -3.69 -10.62
CA PHE A 286 -8.67 -3.00 -9.34
C PHE A 286 -9.69 -1.84 -9.23
N PRO A 287 -10.93 -2.12 -8.77
CA PRO A 287 -12.07 -1.19 -8.84
C PRO A 287 -12.15 -0.23 -7.64
N SER A 288 -11.05 -0.01 -6.94
CA SER A 288 -11.04 0.76 -5.69
C SER A 288 -11.53 2.20 -5.88
N ARG A 289 -12.40 2.67 -4.99
CA ARG A 289 -12.90 4.06 -4.98
C ARG A 289 -11.88 5.06 -4.46
N TYR A 290 -10.96 4.61 -3.61
CA TYR A 290 -9.93 5.47 -3.05
C TYR A 290 -8.69 4.66 -2.65
N GLU A 291 -7.50 5.16 -3.01
CA GLU A 291 -6.21 4.64 -2.60
C GLU A 291 -5.23 5.76 -2.24
N GLY A 292 -4.33 5.49 -1.30
CA GLY A 292 -3.22 6.39 -1.02
C GLY A 292 -2.15 6.38 -2.11
N PHE A 293 -1.98 5.21 -2.78
CA PHE A 293 -1.08 5.05 -3.92
C PHE A 293 -1.66 4.09 -4.96
N GLY A 294 -1.66 2.79 -4.71
CA GLY A 294 -2.06 1.77 -5.68
C GLY A 294 -0.93 0.80 -5.99
N LEU A 295 -0.32 0.21 -4.96
CA LEU A 295 0.72 -0.81 -5.12
C LEU A 295 0.25 -2.00 -5.99
N PRO A 296 -0.96 -2.60 -5.77
CA PRO A 296 -1.37 -3.76 -6.56
C PRO A 296 -1.41 -3.54 -8.08
N PRO A 297 -1.94 -2.43 -8.62
CA PRO A 297 -1.82 -2.13 -10.05
C PRO A 297 -0.37 -1.97 -10.53
N LEU A 298 0.50 -1.37 -9.73
CA LEU A 298 1.91 -1.23 -10.05
C LEU A 298 2.62 -2.61 -10.06
N GLU A 299 2.35 -3.46 -9.09
CA GLU A 299 2.84 -4.84 -9.00
C GLU A 299 2.38 -5.67 -10.22
N ALA A 300 1.10 -5.52 -10.60
CA ALA A 300 0.54 -6.16 -11.78
C ALA A 300 1.28 -5.73 -13.06
N MET A 301 1.50 -4.42 -13.24
CA MET A 301 2.27 -3.89 -14.37
C MET A 301 3.71 -4.39 -14.38
N ALA A 302 4.38 -4.43 -13.22
CA ALA A 302 5.75 -4.95 -13.09
C ALA A 302 5.84 -6.45 -13.43
N CYS A 303 4.79 -7.22 -13.16
CA CYS A 303 4.63 -8.61 -13.56
C CYS A 303 4.19 -8.79 -15.03
N GLY A 304 3.90 -7.70 -15.75
CA GLY A 304 3.44 -7.72 -17.13
C GLY A 304 1.98 -8.15 -17.31
N ALA A 305 1.13 -8.04 -16.29
CA ALA A 305 -0.30 -8.24 -16.42
C ALA A 305 -0.96 -7.02 -17.10
N PRO A 306 -1.90 -7.21 -18.04
CA PRO A 306 -2.79 -6.15 -18.49
C PRO A 306 -3.65 -5.65 -17.33
N VAL A 307 -3.83 -4.33 -17.19
CA VAL A 307 -4.46 -3.72 -16.02
C VAL A 307 -5.72 -2.94 -16.39
N VAL A 308 -6.78 -3.14 -15.61
CA VAL A 308 -7.99 -2.30 -15.61
C VAL A 308 -8.17 -1.76 -14.19
N VAL A 309 -8.22 -0.44 -14.04
CA VAL A 309 -8.35 0.22 -12.72
C VAL A 309 -9.48 1.24 -12.72
N SER A 310 -9.92 1.60 -11.52
CA SER A 310 -10.81 2.75 -11.39
C SER A 310 -10.10 4.07 -11.72
N ASP A 311 -10.82 5.01 -12.31
CA ASP A 311 -10.36 6.38 -12.58
C ASP A 311 -10.60 7.27 -11.35
N ALA A 312 -9.97 6.90 -10.21
CA ALA A 312 -10.19 7.55 -8.92
C ALA A 312 -8.91 7.67 -8.10
N SER A 313 -8.86 8.71 -7.30
CA SER A 313 -7.78 9.05 -6.35
C SER A 313 -6.38 9.00 -6.97
N SER A 314 -5.46 8.21 -6.44
CA SER A 314 -4.08 8.07 -6.91
C SER A 314 -3.90 7.13 -8.11
N LEU A 315 -4.90 6.32 -8.45
CA LEU A 315 -4.75 5.27 -9.48
C LEU A 315 -4.40 5.83 -10.87
N PRO A 316 -5.02 6.92 -11.37
CA PRO A 316 -4.61 7.54 -12.63
C PRO A 316 -3.16 7.98 -12.65
N GLU A 317 -2.64 8.51 -11.54
CA GLU A 317 -1.23 8.92 -11.39
C GLU A 317 -0.29 7.72 -11.47
N VAL A 318 -0.64 6.59 -10.90
CA VAL A 318 0.17 5.37 -10.89
C VAL A 318 0.21 4.73 -12.28
N VAL A 319 -0.95 4.51 -12.90
CA VAL A 319 -1.01 3.74 -14.14
C VAL A 319 -0.75 4.58 -15.40
N GLY A 320 -1.01 5.89 -15.38
CA GLY A 320 -0.91 6.74 -16.56
C GLY A 320 -1.79 6.24 -17.71
N ALA A 321 -1.19 6.10 -18.90
CA ALA A 321 -1.83 5.52 -20.08
C ALA A 321 -1.67 4.00 -20.19
N ALA A 322 -0.99 3.35 -19.25
CA ALA A 322 -0.62 1.94 -19.33
C ALA A 322 -1.72 0.99 -18.84
N ALA A 323 -2.93 1.48 -18.57
CA ALA A 323 -4.08 0.69 -18.13
C ALA A 323 -5.38 1.28 -18.71
N LEU A 324 -6.41 0.45 -18.78
CA LEU A 324 -7.76 0.96 -19.01
C LEU A 324 -8.30 1.53 -17.68
N ARG A 325 -8.86 2.75 -17.74
CA ARG A 325 -9.44 3.43 -16.58
C ARG A 325 -10.95 3.48 -16.73
N VAL A 326 -11.66 3.17 -15.65
CA VAL A 326 -13.14 3.10 -15.62
C VAL A 326 -13.64 3.83 -14.36
N PRO A 327 -14.70 4.63 -14.41
CA PRO A 327 -15.30 5.17 -13.20
C PRO A 327 -15.62 4.06 -12.20
N PRO A 328 -15.34 4.24 -10.89
CA PRO A 328 -15.36 3.14 -9.91
C PRO A 328 -16.71 2.43 -9.81
N ASP A 329 -17.82 3.12 -10.05
CA ASP A 329 -19.18 2.57 -9.89
C ASP A 329 -19.88 2.24 -11.23
N ASP A 330 -19.18 2.39 -12.37
CA ASP A 330 -19.72 2.09 -13.70
C ASP A 330 -19.62 0.60 -14.05
N VAL A 331 -20.60 -0.18 -13.62
CA VAL A 331 -20.69 -1.63 -13.89
C VAL A 331 -20.59 -1.97 -15.38
N LEU A 332 -21.24 -1.17 -16.24
CA LEU A 332 -21.24 -1.41 -17.70
C LEU A 332 -19.87 -1.12 -18.30
N GLY A 333 -19.25 -0.02 -17.88
CA GLY A 333 -17.87 0.33 -18.28
C GLY A 333 -16.85 -0.73 -17.84
N TRP A 334 -16.99 -1.27 -16.61
CA TRP A 334 -16.14 -2.37 -16.14
C TRP A 334 -16.32 -3.63 -16.97
N ALA A 335 -17.56 -4.02 -17.27
CA ALA A 335 -17.84 -5.17 -18.13
C ALA A 335 -17.27 -4.96 -19.55
N ALA A 336 -17.43 -3.78 -20.12
CA ALA A 336 -16.90 -3.46 -21.44
C ALA A 336 -15.36 -3.48 -21.47
N ALA A 337 -14.69 -2.85 -20.51
CA ALA A 337 -13.23 -2.81 -20.43
C ALA A 337 -12.62 -4.21 -20.23
N LEU A 338 -13.15 -4.98 -19.28
CA LEU A 338 -12.70 -6.35 -19.02
C LEU A 338 -12.97 -7.26 -20.22
N GLY A 339 -14.15 -7.16 -20.84
CA GLY A 339 -14.51 -7.94 -22.04
C GLY A 339 -13.56 -7.68 -23.21
N ARG A 340 -13.18 -6.41 -23.45
CA ARG A 340 -12.20 -6.02 -24.46
C ARG A 340 -10.84 -6.65 -24.20
N VAL A 341 -10.33 -6.59 -22.97
CA VAL A 341 -9.02 -7.20 -22.63
C VAL A 341 -9.07 -8.71 -22.76
N LEU A 342 -10.16 -9.36 -22.37
CA LEU A 342 -10.33 -10.83 -22.51
C LEU A 342 -10.37 -11.26 -23.99
N ALA A 343 -11.01 -10.50 -24.86
CA ALA A 343 -11.21 -10.87 -26.28
C ALA A 343 -10.01 -10.49 -27.17
N ASP A 344 -9.33 -9.37 -26.91
CA ASP A 344 -8.33 -8.78 -27.80
C ASP A 344 -6.90 -9.04 -27.32
N SER A 345 -6.21 -9.97 -28.00
CA SER A 345 -4.81 -10.31 -27.70
C SER A 345 -3.83 -9.18 -28.02
N ARG A 346 -4.12 -8.37 -29.03
CA ARG A 346 -3.28 -7.20 -29.39
C ARG A 346 -3.34 -6.15 -28.29
N LEU A 347 -4.55 -5.84 -27.81
CA LEU A 347 -4.73 -4.93 -26.67
C LEU A 347 -3.98 -5.42 -25.43
N ARG A 348 -4.02 -6.75 -25.14
CA ARG A 348 -3.23 -7.31 -24.02
C ARG A 348 -1.73 -7.10 -24.20
N THR A 349 -1.22 -7.29 -25.41
CA THR A 349 0.20 -7.09 -25.70
C THR A 349 0.60 -5.60 -25.53
N ASP A 350 -0.23 -4.70 -26.02
CA ASP A 350 0.00 -3.26 -25.90
C ASP A 350 -0.01 -2.81 -24.43
N LEU A 351 -1.02 -3.22 -23.66
CA LEU A 351 -1.13 -2.93 -22.22
C LEU A 351 0.05 -3.53 -21.43
N ARG A 352 0.48 -4.75 -21.74
CA ARG A 352 1.66 -5.37 -21.14
C ARG A 352 2.91 -4.53 -21.38
N THR A 353 3.17 -4.15 -22.63
CA THR A 353 4.36 -3.37 -23.01
C THR A 353 4.36 -2.01 -22.32
N GLN A 354 3.24 -1.30 -22.36
CA GLN A 354 3.09 0.00 -21.70
C GLN A 354 3.18 -0.13 -20.17
N GLY A 355 2.59 -1.19 -19.59
CA GLY A 355 2.63 -1.48 -18.15
C GLY A 355 4.05 -1.68 -17.65
N LEU A 356 4.84 -2.50 -18.33
CA LEU A 356 6.25 -2.73 -18.00
C LEU A 356 7.08 -1.45 -18.10
N ALA A 357 6.92 -0.70 -19.17
CA ALA A 357 7.58 0.60 -19.33
C ALA A 357 7.18 1.57 -18.22
N ARG A 358 5.89 1.60 -17.85
CA ARG A 358 5.40 2.44 -16.76
C ARG A 358 5.97 2.01 -15.41
N ALA A 359 5.96 0.72 -15.09
CA ALA A 359 6.48 0.19 -13.83
C ALA A 359 7.97 0.49 -13.64
N ALA A 360 8.76 0.50 -14.70
CA ALA A 360 10.19 0.81 -14.67
C ALA A 360 10.52 2.26 -14.20
N HIS A 361 9.54 3.17 -14.20
CA HIS A 361 9.73 4.53 -13.68
C HIS A 361 9.69 4.61 -12.14
N PHE A 362 9.27 3.53 -11.47
CA PHE A 362 9.12 3.45 -10.02
C PHE A 362 10.23 2.58 -9.44
N SER A 363 11.07 3.14 -8.58
CA SER A 363 12.13 2.38 -7.93
C SER A 363 12.31 2.82 -6.48
N TYR A 364 12.61 1.90 -5.59
CA TYR A 364 12.94 2.22 -4.19
C TYR A 364 14.22 3.05 -4.05
N ARG A 365 15.13 3.00 -5.04
CA ARG A 365 16.26 3.92 -5.10
C ARG A 365 15.79 5.36 -5.16
N ARG A 366 14.87 5.67 -6.07
CA ARG A 366 14.28 7.02 -6.21
C ARG A 366 13.50 7.41 -4.98
N VAL A 367 12.71 6.50 -4.39
CA VAL A 367 12.02 6.72 -3.11
C VAL A 367 13.00 7.15 -2.03
N ALA A 368 14.16 6.48 -1.95
CA ALA A 368 15.19 6.80 -0.97
C ALA A 368 15.87 8.15 -1.26
N GLU A 369 16.21 8.44 -2.52
CA GLU A 369 16.82 9.71 -2.95
C GLU A 369 15.90 10.90 -2.59
N GLU A 370 14.62 10.83 -2.96
CA GLU A 370 13.64 11.88 -2.65
C GLU A 370 13.38 12.00 -1.13
N THR A 371 13.38 10.88 -0.40
CA THR A 371 13.25 10.87 1.06
C THR A 371 14.46 11.52 1.73
N VAL A 372 15.67 11.20 1.31
CA VAL A 372 16.93 11.81 1.83
C VAL A 372 16.90 13.32 1.67
N ALA A 373 16.53 13.82 0.49
CA ALA A 373 16.45 15.25 0.25
C ALA A 373 15.52 15.98 1.24
N VAL A 374 14.38 15.36 1.57
CA VAL A 374 13.44 15.90 2.58
C VAL A 374 14.04 15.80 3.99
N LEU A 375 14.68 14.68 4.35
CA LEU A 375 15.32 14.50 5.67
C LEU A 375 16.44 15.52 5.89
N GLU A 376 17.30 15.75 4.89
CA GLU A 376 18.38 16.74 4.97
C GLU A 376 17.84 18.17 5.09
N SER A 377 16.77 18.49 4.37
CA SER A 377 16.10 19.78 4.50
C SER A 377 15.53 19.98 5.90
N ALA A 378 14.94 18.95 6.49
CA ALA A 378 14.35 19.03 7.83
C ALA A 378 15.40 19.18 8.96
N VAL A 379 16.63 18.70 8.76
CA VAL A 379 17.74 18.89 9.73
C VAL A 379 18.21 20.35 9.78
N ARG A 380 18.05 21.11 8.70
CA ARG A 380 18.51 22.51 8.59
C ARG A 380 17.50 23.53 9.17
N LEU A 381 16.28 23.09 9.50
CA LEU A 381 15.24 23.90 10.13
C LEU A 381 15.43 24.00 11.64
#